data_ca160f9c7f3b93e4a533277fb55ac443
#
_entry.id   ca160f9c7f3b93e4a533277fb55ac443
#
_cell.length_a   1.000
_cell.length_b   1.000
_cell.length_c   1.000
_cell.angle_alpha   90.00
_cell.angle_beta   90.00
_cell.angle_gamma   90.00
#
_symmetry.space_group_name_H-M   'P 1'
#
loop_
_entity.id
_entity.type
_entity.pdbx_description
1 polymer ?
#
loop_
_entity_poly.entity_id
_entity_poly.type
_entity_poly.pdbx_seq_one_letter_code
_entity_poly.pdbx_strand_id
1 'polypeptide(L)'
;MPGSGMESQRENHSVEKSLNVWQSQRRQVLQGGGMVALTSLMSATAMAQNHTIQAVRNSNSLQQGEFPDGFLWGAATAGHQVEGGNINSDSWLLENMKPTLFDEPSGDACDHYHRFGEDIALLPELGLNTFRFSLEWSRIEPEPGQFSLAEIDHYRRVLQTCHRMGVTPMVTYNHFTTPRWFAGMGGWESPNASQLFARYCAMVTSQLGELMGMVTTLNEPNLIQLLFGIPGLQQTKLGTIEDQEIIRKAGERMGTGLFSSWVFGDYEHIHRGLLLAHRTGYEAIKTERPELQVGVSIAMEDDQVVEPGGEGMLDKKQSLAYVPWFDVARRHADFFGVQCYSRCRIGPSGRLPPEPGVPLTDMGYEFYPEALEGALRYTHQHLKIPLYVTENGVATTDDTRRIEYIRRAVAGVSHCLASDIDVRGYIHWSLLDNFEWLDGYRPHFGLVSVDHKTFHRHIKPSAVYLGEIARHNHLMEG
;
A
#
# COMPACT_ATOMS: atom_id res chain seq x y z
N MET A 1 3.40 26.20 -43.87
CA MET A 1 3.22 25.70 -42.54
C MET A 1 4.57 25.51 -41.88
N PRO A 2 4.89 26.26 -40.78
CA PRO A 2 5.71 25.75 -39.72
C PRO A 2 5.18 26.29 -38.38
N GLY A 3 4.82 25.40 -37.42
CA GLY A 3 4.22 25.81 -36.16
C GLY A 3 4.29 24.79 -35.00
N SER A 4 4.96 23.65 -35.16
CA SER A 4 4.95 22.58 -34.10
C SER A 4 6.27 22.41 -33.35
N GLY A 5 7.28 23.23 -33.57
CA GLY A 5 8.61 23.11 -32.98
C GLY A 5 8.86 24.03 -31.76
N MET A 6 8.01 25.00 -31.50
CA MET A 6 8.28 26.01 -30.44
C MET A 6 7.61 25.72 -29.11
N GLU A 7 6.59 24.89 -29.03
CA GLU A 7 5.94 24.53 -27.77
C GLU A 7 6.74 23.48 -27.01
N SER A 8 7.25 22.44 -27.65
CA SER A 8 8.05 21.40 -27.00
C SER A 8 9.38 21.91 -26.41
N GLN A 9 9.94 22.98 -26.98
CA GLN A 9 11.14 23.64 -26.47
C GLN A 9 10.85 24.52 -25.23
N ARG A 10 9.64 25.06 -25.11
CA ARG A 10 9.27 25.86 -23.92
C ARG A 10 8.99 24.96 -22.71
N GLU A 11 8.40 23.80 -22.89
CA GLU A 11 8.16 22.85 -21.80
C GLU A 11 9.46 22.23 -21.26
N ASN A 12 10.38 21.82 -22.12
CA ASN A 12 11.70 21.35 -21.70
C ASN A 12 12.51 22.44 -20.94
N HIS A 13 12.39 23.69 -21.34
CA HIS A 13 13.07 24.80 -20.66
C HIS A 13 12.48 25.10 -19.26
N SER A 14 11.20 24.83 -19.06
CA SER A 14 10.52 24.95 -17.77
C SER A 14 10.96 23.88 -16.77
N VAL A 15 11.08 22.63 -17.23
CA VAL A 15 11.54 21.50 -16.41
C VAL A 15 13.02 21.63 -16.02
N GLU A 16 13.88 22.04 -16.95
CA GLU A 16 15.29 22.32 -16.65
C GLU A 16 15.46 23.50 -15.67
N LYS A 17 14.64 24.54 -15.80
CA LYS A 17 14.65 25.64 -14.81
C LYS A 17 14.25 25.18 -13.42
N SER A 18 13.25 24.31 -13.29
CA SER A 18 12.79 23.77 -12.01
C SER A 18 13.86 22.88 -11.37
N LEU A 19 14.54 22.04 -12.16
CA LEU A 19 15.67 21.23 -11.70
C LEU A 19 16.88 22.10 -11.23
N ASN A 20 17.18 23.17 -11.94
CA ASN A 20 18.27 24.07 -11.59
C ASN A 20 17.95 24.91 -10.34
N VAL A 21 16.71 25.30 -10.13
CA VAL A 21 16.26 25.98 -8.91
C VAL A 21 16.38 25.03 -7.71
N TRP A 22 15.98 23.76 -7.86
CA TRP A 22 16.13 22.74 -6.81
C TRP A 22 17.60 22.49 -6.43
N GLN A 23 18.49 22.37 -7.43
CA GLN A 23 19.92 22.21 -7.19
C GLN A 23 20.57 23.45 -6.55
N SER A 24 20.08 24.65 -6.86
CA SER A 24 20.57 25.90 -6.25
C SER A 24 20.08 26.05 -4.81
N GLN A 25 18.84 25.69 -4.50
CA GLN A 25 18.31 25.67 -3.13
C GLN A 25 19.05 24.65 -2.26
N ARG A 26 19.41 23.48 -2.78
CA ARG A 26 20.25 22.51 -2.09
C ARG A 26 21.63 23.07 -1.72
N ARG A 27 22.25 23.85 -2.59
CA ARG A 27 23.54 24.51 -2.31
C ARG A 27 23.43 25.61 -1.25
N GLN A 28 22.34 26.36 -1.21
CA GLN A 28 22.13 27.41 -0.21
C GLN A 28 21.86 26.85 1.19
N VAL A 29 21.13 25.74 1.31
CA VAL A 29 20.91 25.06 2.60
C VAL A 29 22.20 24.45 3.15
N LEU A 30 23.12 23.98 2.28
CA LEU A 30 24.42 23.43 2.70
C LEU A 30 25.47 24.50 3.02
N GLN A 31 25.31 25.75 2.56
CA GLN A 31 26.23 26.84 2.81
C GLN A 31 25.83 27.79 3.96
N GLY A 32 24.57 27.68 4.46
CA GLY A 32 24.04 28.56 5.54
C GLY A 32 24.31 28.08 6.98
N GLY A 33 24.98 26.94 7.17
CA GLY A 33 25.29 26.37 8.48
C GLY A 33 26.60 26.91 9.08
N GLY A 34 26.64 28.20 9.44
CA GLY A 34 27.73 28.79 10.20
C GLY A 34 27.68 28.38 11.67
N MET A 35 28.80 27.84 12.16
CA MET A 35 29.10 27.43 13.53
C MET A 35 28.58 28.41 14.60
N VAL A 36 27.84 27.89 15.59
CA VAL A 36 27.89 28.35 16.97
C VAL A 36 28.19 27.15 17.85
N ALA A 37 29.42 27.05 18.29
CA ALA A 37 29.83 26.11 19.32
C ALA A 37 29.33 26.59 20.67
N LEU A 38 28.50 25.85 21.36
CA LEU A 38 28.28 25.93 22.79
C LEU A 38 28.42 24.53 23.38
N THR A 39 29.58 24.35 24.02
CA THR A 39 29.92 23.23 24.89
C THR A 39 29.01 23.20 26.10
N SER A 40 28.23 22.12 26.25
CA SER A 40 27.85 21.63 27.56
C SER A 40 27.83 20.09 27.47
N LEU A 41 28.76 19.47 28.20
CA LEU A 41 28.80 18.06 28.49
C LEU A 41 27.49 17.64 29.17
N MET A 42 26.74 16.77 28.52
CA MET A 42 26.00 15.74 29.19
C MET A 42 26.05 14.49 28.30
N SER A 43 26.79 13.49 28.78
CA SER A 43 26.86 12.15 28.26
C SER A 43 25.46 11.53 28.31
N ALA A 44 24.77 11.49 27.17
CA ALA A 44 23.68 10.59 26.92
C ALA A 44 24.14 9.73 25.74
N THR A 45 24.72 8.58 26.02
CA THR A 45 24.87 7.46 25.10
C THR A 45 23.46 6.99 24.72
N ALA A 46 22.82 7.70 23.83
CA ALA A 46 21.76 7.14 23.04
C ALA A 46 22.42 6.24 21.99
N MET A 47 22.62 4.97 22.34
CA MET A 47 22.87 3.94 21.36
C MET A 47 21.68 3.95 20.40
N ALA A 48 21.86 4.53 19.23
CA ALA A 48 21.10 4.16 18.06
C ALA A 48 21.41 2.68 17.83
N GLN A 49 20.57 1.81 18.37
CA GLN A 49 20.52 0.43 17.90
C GLN A 49 19.96 0.48 16.49
N ASN A 50 20.88 0.60 15.53
CA ASN A 50 20.62 0.14 14.18
C ASN A 50 20.33 -1.36 14.31
N HIS A 51 19.06 -1.72 14.45
CA HIS A 51 18.62 -3.07 14.16
C HIS A 51 18.76 -3.27 12.64
N THR A 52 19.97 -3.50 12.21
CA THR A 52 20.21 -4.24 10.98
C THR A 52 19.51 -5.56 11.20
N ILE A 53 18.38 -5.77 10.54
CA ILE A 53 17.70 -7.06 10.50
C ILE A 53 18.61 -7.99 9.69
N GLN A 54 19.71 -8.42 10.27
CA GLN A 54 20.45 -9.57 9.82
C GLN A 54 19.63 -10.78 10.26
N ALA A 55 19.02 -11.45 9.29
CA ALA A 55 18.43 -12.76 9.48
C ALA A 55 19.53 -13.71 9.99
N VAL A 56 19.57 -13.89 11.30
CA VAL A 56 20.28 -15.04 11.86
C VAL A 56 19.42 -16.24 11.49
N ARG A 57 19.79 -16.91 10.39
CA ARG A 57 19.30 -18.25 10.09
C ARG A 57 19.84 -19.17 11.17
N ASN A 58 19.11 -19.31 12.26
CA ASN A 58 19.23 -20.47 13.10
C ASN A 58 18.65 -21.63 12.30
N SER A 59 19.50 -22.56 11.87
CA SER A 59 19.17 -23.76 11.12
C SER A 59 18.42 -24.82 11.94
N ASN A 60 17.68 -24.43 12.96
CA ASN A 60 16.68 -25.29 13.56
C ASN A 60 15.38 -25.13 12.76
N SER A 61 14.91 -26.22 12.16
CA SER A 61 13.60 -26.25 11.52
C SER A 61 12.55 -25.76 12.54
N LEU A 62 11.88 -24.65 12.22
CA LEU A 62 10.77 -24.15 13.01
C LEU A 62 9.72 -25.25 13.14
N GLN A 63 9.20 -25.45 14.33
CA GLN A 63 8.07 -26.36 14.51
C GLN A 63 6.81 -25.70 13.95
N GLN A 64 5.85 -26.52 13.59
CA GLN A 64 4.56 -26.01 13.14
C GLN A 64 3.93 -25.16 14.24
N GLY A 65 3.52 -23.94 13.92
CA GLY A 65 2.98 -22.97 14.86
C GLY A 65 3.99 -21.94 15.36
N GLU A 66 5.30 -22.17 15.22
CA GLU A 66 6.35 -21.21 15.62
C GLU A 66 6.65 -20.18 14.52
N PHE A 67 7.06 -18.99 14.94
CA PHE A 67 7.51 -17.92 14.04
C PHE A 67 8.95 -17.51 14.39
N PRO A 68 9.74 -17.00 13.41
CA PRO A 68 11.11 -16.58 13.66
C PRO A 68 11.19 -15.44 14.67
N ASP A 69 12.30 -15.37 15.40
CA ASP A 69 12.61 -14.18 16.21
C ASP A 69 12.64 -12.93 15.32
N GLY A 70 12.04 -11.85 15.78
CA GLY A 70 11.94 -10.60 15.01
C GLY A 70 10.88 -10.62 13.90
N PHE A 71 9.98 -11.61 13.90
CA PHE A 71 8.84 -11.61 12.97
C PHE A 71 7.97 -10.36 13.18
N LEU A 72 7.57 -9.71 12.09
CA LEU A 72 6.78 -8.49 12.14
C LEU A 72 5.29 -8.82 12.24
N TRP A 73 4.71 -8.51 13.38
CA TRP A 73 3.28 -8.60 13.63
C TRP A 73 2.66 -7.21 13.60
N GLY A 74 1.71 -6.98 12.71
CA GLY A 74 1.19 -5.63 12.56
C GLY A 74 -0.24 -5.54 12.07
N ALA A 75 -0.67 -4.29 11.94
CA ALA A 75 -1.90 -3.93 11.24
C ALA A 75 -1.64 -2.74 10.30
N ALA A 76 -2.50 -2.61 9.29
CA ALA A 76 -2.35 -1.60 8.25
C ALA A 76 -3.48 -0.57 8.25
N THR A 77 -3.17 0.62 7.70
CA THR A 77 -4.13 1.64 7.27
C THR A 77 -3.66 2.28 5.97
N ALA A 78 -4.57 2.96 5.25
CA ALA A 78 -4.22 3.83 4.13
C ALA A 78 -4.71 5.26 4.41
N GLY A 79 -3.90 6.25 4.07
CA GLY A 79 -4.13 7.65 4.44
C GLY A 79 -5.51 8.15 4.03
N HIS A 80 -5.90 8.01 2.76
CA HIS A 80 -7.22 8.46 2.29
C HIS A 80 -8.38 7.78 3.03
N GLN A 81 -8.22 6.51 3.41
CA GLN A 81 -9.26 5.71 4.06
C GLN A 81 -9.46 6.05 5.54
N VAL A 82 -8.44 6.63 6.22
CA VAL A 82 -8.51 6.86 7.67
C VAL A 82 -8.27 8.31 8.11
N GLU A 83 -7.50 9.11 7.35
CA GLU A 83 -7.09 10.45 7.79
C GLU A 83 -8.22 11.49 7.81
N GLY A 84 -9.11 11.44 6.82
CA GLY A 84 -10.15 12.44 6.60
C GLY A 84 -9.66 13.71 5.89
N GLY A 85 -10.58 14.44 5.26
CA GLY A 85 -10.31 15.75 4.66
C GLY A 85 -9.20 15.77 3.61
N ASN A 86 -8.99 14.69 2.84
CA ASN A 86 -7.94 14.62 1.80
C ASN A 86 -8.37 15.34 0.50
N ILE A 87 -8.71 16.61 0.63
CA ILE A 87 -9.41 17.42 -0.38
C ILE A 87 -8.64 17.64 -1.69
N ASN A 88 -7.31 17.48 -1.67
CA ASN A 88 -6.45 17.66 -2.86
C ASN A 88 -6.24 16.35 -3.64
N SER A 89 -6.82 15.23 -3.20
CA SER A 89 -6.68 13.96 -3.90
C SER A 89 -7.67 13.84 -5.07
N ASP A 90 -7.29 13.03 -6.04
CA ASP A 90 -8.12 12.60 -7.16
C ASP A 90 -9.37 11.83 -6.67
N SER A 91 -9.23 10.96 -5.68
CA SER A 91 -10.33 10.20 -5.09
C SER A 91 -11.36 11.13 -4.44
N TRP A 92 -10.91 12.15 -3.68
CA TRP A 92 -11.83 13.16 -3.14
C TRP A 92 -12.63 13.86 -4.23
N LEU A 93 -12.00 14.18 -5.37
CA LEU A 93 -12.72 14.75 -6.50
C LEU A 93 -13.80 13.80 -7.01
N LEU A 94 -13.46 12.52 -7.21
CA LEU A 94 -14.36 11.51 -7.77
C LEU A 94 -15.54 11.18 -6.84
N GLU A 95 -15.32 11.07 -5.54
CA GLU A 95 -16.38 10.76 -4.56
C GLU A 95 -17.35 11.94 -4.33
N ASN A 96 -16.88 13.19 -4.52
CA ASN A 96 -17.65 14.43 -4.31
C ASN A 96 -18.20 15.06 -5.58
N MET A 97 -18.02 14.44 -6.76
CA MET A 97 -18.65 14.89 -8.02
C MET A 97 -19.90 14.08 -8.34
N LYS A 98 -20.65 14.52 -9.39
CA LYS A 98 -21.78 13.76 -9.93
C LYS A 98 -21.67 13.67 -11.46
N PRO A 99 -21.84 12.44 -12.03
CA PRO A 99 -22.06 11.17 -11.33
C PRO A 99 -20.83 10.71 -10.55
N THR A 100 -21.02 9.79 -9.62
CA THR A 100 -19.95 9.10 -8.89
C THR A 100 -20.30 7.62 -8.76
N LEU A 101 -19.27 6.76 -8.66
CA LEU A 101 -19.40 5.33 -8.36
C LEU A 101 -19.24 5.02 -6.88
N PHE A 102 -18.85 5.99 -6.08
CA PHE A 102 -18.73 5.83 -4.64
C PHE A 102 -20.12 5.84 -3.98
N ASP A 103 -20.39 4.85 -3.14
CA ASP A 103 -21.64 4.75 -2.40
C ASP A 103 -21.81 5.97 -1.47
N GLU A 104 -20.72 6.40 -0.85
CA GLU A 104 -20.63 7.60 0.00
C GLU A 104 -19.20 8.20 -0.03
N PRO A 105 -19.02 9.49 0.32
CA PRO A 105 -17.70 10.12 0.37
C PRO A 105 -16.95 9.75 1.64
N SER A 106 -15.58 9.81 1.57
CA SER A 106 -14.70 9.56 2.72
C SER A 106 -14.89 10.56 3.87
N GLY A 107 -15.17 11.82 3.57
CA GLY A 107 -15.42 12.86 4.58
C GLY A 107 -14.27 13.00 5.60
N ASP A 108 -14.62 12.91 6.88
CA ASP A 108 -13.65 12.96 7.99
C ASP A 108 -13.00 11.59 8.26
N ALA A 109 -13.42 10.55 7.56
CA ALA A 109 -12.95 9.17 7.69
C ALA A 109 -12.90 8.69 9.16
N CYS A 110 -11.73 8.33 9.67
CA CYS A 110 -11.53 7.98 11.08
C CYS A 110 -10.92 9.13 11.89
N ASP A 111 -10.74 10.31 11.30
CA ASP A 111 -10.01 11.45 11.90
C ASP A 111 -8.57 11.05 12.35
N HIS A 112 -7.98 10.07 11.65
CA HIS A 112 -6.63 9.59 11.98
C HIS A 112 -5.58 10.69 11.87
N TYR A 113 -5.77 11.66 10.96
CA TYR A 113 -4.86 12.78 10.81
C TYR A 113 -4.58 13.52 12.12
N HIS A 114 -5.60 13.68 12.97
CA HIS A 114 -5.48 14.29 14.28
C HIS A 114 -5.24 13.28 15.42
N ARG A 115 -5.73 12.03 15.26
CA ARG A 115 -5.76 10.99 16.28
C ARG A 115 -4.71 9.90 16.10
N PHE A 116 -3.74 10.08 15.21
CA PHE A 116 -2.70 9.07 14.95
C PHE A 116 -1.98 8.58 16.22
N GLY A 117 -1.83 9.46 17.23
CA GLY A 117 -1.21 9.07 18.49
C GLY A 117 -2.03 8.05 19.28
N GLU A 118 -3.36 8.17 19.28
CA GLU A 118 -4.28 7.22 19.90
C GLU A 118 -4.25 5.89 19.14
N ASP A 119 -4.31 5.95 17.80
CA ASP A 119 -4.37 4.78 16.95
C ASP A 119 -3.06 3.98 16.97
N ILE A 120 -1.90 4.65 16.97
CA ILE A 120 -0.60 3.97 17.09
C ILE A 120 -0.44 3.32 18.46
N ALA A 121 -0.99 3.93 19.53
CA ALA A 121 -0.92 3.37 20.87
C ALA A 121 -1.65 2.02 21.01
N LEU A 122 -2.67 1.77 20.17
CA LEU A 122 -3.38 0.49 20.13
C LEU A 122 -2.46 -0.68 19.74
N LEU A 123 -1.45 -0.46 18.89
CA LEU A 123 -0.59 -1.54 18.41
C LEU A 123 0.19 -2.23 19.53
N PRO A 124 1.02 -1.54 20.35
CA PRO A 124 1.71 -2.18 21.45
C PRO A 124 0.74 -2.66 22.55
N GLU A 125 -0.40 -2.00 22.77
CA GLU A 125 -1.44 -2.46 23.68
C GLU A 125 -1.96 -3.84 23.26
N LEU A 126 -2.17 -4.04 21.95
CA LEU A 126 -2.55 -5.32 21.37
C LEU A 126 -1.39 -6.32 21.27
N GLY A 127 -0.13 -5.92 21.50
CA GLY A 127 1.04 -6.77 21.34
C GLY A 127 1.64 -6.77 19.92
N LEU A 128 1.17 -5.88 19.05
CA LEU A 128 1.70 -5.72 17.70
C LEU A 128 2.94 -4.82 17.69
N ASN A 129 3.91 -5.13 16.84
CA ASN A 129 5.21 -4.45 16.79
C ASN A 129 5.42 -3.65 15.50
N THR A 130 4.43 -3.64 14.58
CA THR A 130 4.56 -3.01 13.26
C THR A 130 3.28 -2.28 12.87
N PHE A 131 3.44 -1.08 12.33
CA PHE A 131 2.36 -0.30 11.75
C PHE A 131 2.65 -0.04 10.28
N ARG A 132 1.80 -0.57 9.37
CA ARG A 132 1.86 -0.23 7.96
C ARG A 132 0.85 0.88 7.68
N PHE A 133 1.34 1.98 7.08
CA PHE A 133 0.48 3.12 6.71
C PHE A 133 1.02 3.81 5.46
N SER A 134 0.18 4.55 4.76
CA SER A 134 0.58 5.30 3.58
C SER A 134 0.74 6.79 3.87
N LEU A 135 1.57 7.42 3.07
CA LEU A 135 1.68 8.88 2.99
C LEU A 135 0.73 9.39 1.90
N GLU A 136 0.13 10.55 2.13
CA GLU A 136 -0.70 11.19 1.13
C GLU A 136 0.11 12.18 0.27
N TRP A 137 0.43 11.75 -0.96
CA TRP A 137 1.14 12.58 -1.92
C TRP A 137 0.41 13.90 -2.18
N SER A 138 -0.93 13.85 -2.25
CA SER A 138 -1.80 15.01 -2.42
C SER A 138 -1.68 16.08 -1.33
N ARG A 139 -1.30 15.70 -0.11
CA ARG A 139 -1.01 16.62 1.00
C ARG A 139 0.42 17.15 0.93
N ILE A 140 1.38 16.24 0.71
CA ILE A 140 2.80 16.57 0.70
C ILE A 140 3.18 17.46 -0.47
N GLU A 141 2.57 17.24 -1.65
CA GLU A 141 2.80 18.03 -2.86
C GLU A 141 1.45 18.51 -3.44
N PRO A 142 0.81 19.51 -2.82
CA PRO A 142 -0.51 20.02 -3.24
C PRO A 142 -0.51 20.64 -4.64
N GLU A 143 0.62 21.16 -5.11
CA GLU A 143 0.84 21.71 -6.45
C GLU A 143 2.17 21.20 -7.01
N PRO A 144 2.33 21.10 -8.32
CA PRO A 144 3.54 20.56 -8.96
C PRO A 144 4.82 21.23 -8.47
N GLY A 145 5.70 20.48 -7.82
CA GLY A 145 6.98 20.95 -7.30
C GLY A 145 6.91 21.80 -6.02
N GLN A 146 5.72 22.01 -5.47
CA GLN A 146 5.54 22.73 -4.22
C GLN A 146 5.27 21.75 -3.07
N PHE A 147 6.30 21.50 -2.26
CA PHE A 147 6.22 20.58 -1.14
C PHE A 147 5.85 21.29 0.14
N SER A 148 4.83 20.79 0.84
CA SER A 148 4.38 21.29 2.12
C SER A 148 5.26 20.78 3.25
N LEU A 149 6.07 21.68 3.83
CA LEU A 149 6.88 21.34 5.00
C LEU A 149 6.02 21.01 6.23
N ALA A 150 4.83 21.59 6.33
CA ALA A 150 3.89 21.30 7.41
C ALA A 150 3.39 19.85 7.35
N GLU A 151 3.08 19.35 6.15
CA GLU A 151 2.66 17.96 5.97
C GLU A 151 3.82 16.97 6.16
N ILE A 152 5.02 17.31 5.69
CA ILE A 152 6.24 16.53 5.98
C ILE A 152 6.46 16.46 7.50
N ASP A 153 6.28 17.57 8.23
CA ASP A 153 6.39 17.57 9.68
C ASP A 153 5.28 16.79 10.38
N HIS A 154 4.06 16.78 9.83
CA HIS A 154 2.98 15.92 10.30
C HIS A 154 3.40 14.44 10.24
N TYR A 155 3.84 13.94 9.08
CA TYR A 155 4.28 12.55 8.95
C TYR A 155 5.56 12.25 9.75
N ARG A 156 6.42 13.24 9.96
CA ARG A 156 7.54 13.11 10.91
C ARG A 156 7.04 12.80 12.32
N ARG A 157 6.01 13.49 12.80
CA ARG A 157 5.40 13.22 14.12
C ARG A 157 4.76 11.85 14.19
N VAL A 158 4.11 11.38 13.13
CA VAL A 158 3.57 10.01 13.02
C VAL A 158 4.70 8.99 13.18
N LEU A 159 5.76 9.09 12.39
CA LEU A 159 6.93 8.21 12.44
C LEU A 159 7.62 8.22 13.82
N GLN A 160 7.84 9.41 14.39
CA GLN A 160 8.40 9.54 15.72
C GLN A 160 7.50 8.92 16.81
N THR A 161 6.18 8.94 16.60
CA THR A 161 5.24 8.28 17.53
C THR A 161 5.38 6.78 17.46
N CYS A 162 5.51 6.19 16.26
CA CYS A 162 5.82 4.77 16.12
C CYS A 162 7.08 4.40 16.91
N HIS A 163 8.18 5.15 16.74
CA HIS A 163 9.42 4.87 17.47
C HIS A 163 9.27 5.01 18.98
N ARG A 164 8.60 6.05 19.48
CA ARG A 164 8.35 6.21 20.92
C ARG A 164 7.53 5.06 21.52
N MET A 165 6.67 4.46 20.73
CA MET A 165 5.82 3.32 21.12
C MET A 165 6.49 1.97 20.87
N GLY A 166 7.74 1.93 20.34
CA GLY A 166 8.43 0.68 20.02
C GLY A 166 7.82 -0.05 18.81
N VAL A 167 7.12 0.66 17.93
CA VAL A 167 6.46 0.13 16.74
C VAL A 167 7.31 0.41 15.50
N THR A 168 7.58 -0.60 14.68
CA THR A 168 8.29 -0.46 13.42
C THR A 168 7.37 0.17 12.36
N PRO A 169 7.72 1.34 11.79
CA PRO A 169 6.92 1.91 10.71
C PRO A 169 7.26 1.25 9.36
N MET A 170 6.25 0.64 8.73
CA MET A 170 6.27 0.17 7.33
C MET A 170 5.50 1.19 6.49
N VAL A 171 6.20 1.98 5.69
CA VAL A 171 5.60 3.14 5.00
C VAL A 171 5.30 2.82 3.54
N THR A 172 4.09 3.11 3.09
CA THR A 172 3.69 3.03 1.68
C THR A 172 3.69 4.43 1.08
N TYR A 173 4.48 4.66 0.01
CA TYR A 173 4.57 5.97 -0.63
C TYR A 173 3.30 6.36 -1.38
N ASN A 174 2.65 5.40 -2.03
CA ASN A 174 1.39 5.62 -2.71
C ASN A 174 0.42 4.46 -2.47
N HIS A 175 -0.74 4.78 -1.92
CA HIS A 175 -1.86 3.85 -1.75
C HIS A 175 -3.06 4.37 -2.52
N PHE A 176 -3.04 4.14 -3.84
CA PHE A 176 -4.02 4.52 -4.86
C PHE A 176 -4.11 6.02 -5.15
N THR A 177 -4.44 6.83 -4.14
CA THR A 177 -4.68 8.25 -4.31
C THR A 177 -3.49 9.02 -4.83
N THR A 178 -3.76 9.97 -5.72
CA THR A 178 -2.75 10.89 -6.26
C THR A 178 -3.22 12.34 -6.14
N PRO A 179 -2.29 13.33 -6.22
CA PRO A 179 -2.69 14.73 -6.28
C PRO A 179 -3.60 15.00 -7.48
N ARG A 180 -4.60 15.86 -7.31
CA ARG A 180 -5.49 16.27 -8.42
C ARG A 180 -4.72 16.77 -9.62
N TRP A 181 -3.68 17.58 -9.41
CA TRP A 181 -2.87 18.10 -10.51
C TRP A 181 -2.22 16.97 -11.31
N PHE A 182 -1.75 15.90 -10.64
CA PHE A 182 -1.17 14.73 -11.29
C PHE A 182 -2.23 13.98 -12.12
N ALA A 183 -3.39 13.72 -11.52
CA ALA A 183 -4.52 13.10 -12.24
C ALA A 183 -4.97 13.94 -13.45
N GLY A 184 -5.03 15.27 -13.29
CA GLY A 184 -5.37 16.22 -14.36
C GLY A 184 -4.32 16.36 -15.47
N MET A 185 -3.10 15.85 -15.25
CA MET A 185 -2.05 15.73 -16.28
C MET A 185 -2.06 14.36 -16.97
N GLY A 186 -3.07 13.52 -16.74
CA GLY A 186 -3.19 12.16 -17.26
C GLY A 186 -2.67 11.08 -16.30
N GLY A 187 -2.39 11.43 -15.05
CA GLY A 187 -2.04 10.45 -13.99
C GLY A 187 -0.92 9.50 -14.39
N TRP A 188 -1.11 8.21 -14.13
CA TRP A 188 -0.13 7.16 -14.47
C TRP A 188 0.04 6.90 -15.97
N GLU A 189 -0.86 7.39 -16.83
CA GLU A 189 -0.74 7.33 -18.30
C GLU A 189 0.19 8.41 -18.85
N SER A 190 0.48 9.45 -18.06
CA SER A 190 1.35 10.55 -18.48
C SER A 190 2.79 10.07 -18.73
N PRO A 191 3.44 10.50 -19.82
CA PRO A 191 4.85 10.17 -20.09
C PRO A 191 5.81 10.58 -18.97
N ASN A 192 5.44 11.57 -18.15
CA ASN A 192 6.25 12.08 -17.06
C ASN A 192 5.87 11.49 -15.69
N ALA A 193 4.89 10.58 -15.62
CA ALA A 193 4.38 10.04 -14.37
C ALA A 193 5.48 9.47 -13.47
N SER A 194 6.34 8.63 -14.04
CA SER A 194 7.42 7.97 -13.29
C SER A 194 8.47 8.95 -12.75
N GLN A 195 8.80 10.02 -13.49
CA GLN A 195 9.73 11.04 -13.04
C GLN A 195 9.13 11.89 -11.92
N LEU A 196 7.85 12.24 -12.03
CA LEU A 196 7.13 12.98 -10.99
C LEU A 196 7.04 12.17 -9.69
N PHE A 197 6.73 10.87 -9.79
CA PHE A 197 6.72 9.97 -8.64
C PHE A 197 8.12 9.78 -8.04
N ALA A 198 9.16 9.60 -8.85
CA ALA A 198 10.53 9.49 -8.39
C ALA A 198 10.99 10.76 -7.64
N ARG A 199 10.62 11.95 -8.13
CA ARG A 199 10.88 13.23 -7.46
C ARG A 199 10.19 13.28 -6.09
N TYR A 200 8.93 12.88 -6.00
CA TYR A 200 8.20 12.78 -4.74
C TYR A 200 8.89 11.79 -3.79
N CYS A 201 9.24 10.59 -4.25
CA CYS A 201 9.98 9.61 -3.46
C CYS A 201 11.30 10.16 -2.93
N ALA A 202 12.11 10.79 -3.78
CA ALA A 202 13.38 11.39 -3.35
C ALA A 202 13.18 12.45 -2.27
N MET A 203 12.22 13.38 -2.47
CA MET A 203 11.94 14.44 -1.51
C MET A 203 11.52 13.86 -0.16
N VAL A 204 10.56 12.95 -0.14
CA VAL A 204 10.07 12.32 1.10
C VAL A 204 11.20 11.53 1.78
N THR A 205 11.97 10.74 1.03
CA THR A 205 13.08 9.95 1.59
C THR A 205 14.15 10.84 2.20
N SER A 206 14.50 11.95 1.55
CA SER A 206 15.51 12.89 2.07
C SER A 206 15.08 13.53 3.40
N GLN A 207 13.78 13.70 3.62
CA GLN A 207 13.23 14.37 4.80
C GLN A 207 12.85 13.40 5.92
N LEU A 208 12.38 12.21 5.60
CA LEU A 208 11.77 11.27 6.55
C LEU A 208 12.42 9.89 6.58
N GLY A 209 13.27 9.58 5.60
CA GLY A 209 13.79 8.21 5.40
C GLY A 209 14.57 7.64 6.60
N GLU A 210 15.19 8.47 7.44
CA GLU A 210 15.88 8.01 8.67
C GLU A 210 14.92 7.48 9.74
N LEU A 211 13.64 7.84 9.65
CA LEU A 211 12.60 7.41 10.59
C LEU A 211 11.78 6.23 10.04
N MET A 212 11.97 5.83 8.78
CA MET A 212 11.26 4.71 8.17
C MET A 212 11.97 3.39 8.48
N GLY A 213 11.24 2.39 8.96
CA GLY A 213 11.80 1.06 9.21
C GLY A 213 11.98 0.29 7.90
N MET A 214 10.96 0.32 7.05
CA MET A 214 10.96 -0.23 5.70
C MET A 214 9.84 0.43 4.88
N VAL A 215 9.91 0.31 3.54
CA VAL A 215 8.97 1.02 2.69
C VAL A 215 8.49 0.18 1.51
N THR A 216 7.26 0.45 1.05
CA THR A 216 6.74 0.02 -0.25
C THR A 216 6.49 1.24 -1.13
N THR A 217 6.86 1.16 -2.39
CA THR A 217 6.63 2.26 -3.35
C THR A 217 5.15 2.45 -3.64
N LEU A 218 4.47 1.36 -3.99
CA LEU A 218 3.09 1.32 -4.47
C LEU A 218 2.31 0.24 -3.73
N ASN A 219 1.04 0.52 -3.47
CA ASN A 219 0.07 -0.47 -3.02
C ASN A 219 -0.72 -1.02 -4.21
N GLU A 220 -0.74 -2.34 -4.35
CA GLU A 220 -1.55 -3.09 -5.32
C GLU A 220 -1.56 -2.50 -6.76
N PRO A 221 -0.40 -2.13 -7.31
CA PRO A 221 -0.38 -1.48 -8.62
C PRO A 221 -0.82 -2.42 -9.77
N ASN A 222 -0.94 -3.71 -9.50
CA ASN A 222 -1.47 -4.71 -10.42
C ASN A 222 -2.99 -4.89 -10.34
N LEU A 223 -3.66 -4.24 -9.37
CA LEU A 223 -5.10 -4.40 -9.19
C LEU A 223 -5.88 -4.06 -10.46
N ILE A 224 -5.44 -3.03 -11.20
CA ILE A 224 -6.06 -2.65 -12.46
C ILE A 224 -6.06 -3.80 -13.49
N GLN A 225 -5.02 -4.64 -13.51
CA GLN A 225 -4.97 -5.82 -14.38
C GLN A 225 -5.94 -6.90 -13.90
N LEU A 226 -6.05 -7.13 -12.59
CA LEU A 226 -7.00 -8.08 -12.01
C LEU A 226 -8.45 -7.66 -12.25
N LEU A 227 -8.73 -6.37 -12.22
CA LEU A 227 -10.08 -5.83 -12.40
C LEU A 227 -10.50 -5.75 -13.87
N PHE A 228 -9.61 -5.40 -14.80
CA PHE A 228 -9.95 -5.06 -16.19
C PHE A 228 -9.13 -5.79 -17.24
N GLY A 229 -7.84 -6.06 -16.97
CA GLY A 229 -6.87 -6.47 -17.98
C GLY A 229 -7.07 -7.88 -18.53
N ILE A 230 -7.93 -8.71 -17.89
CA ILE A 230 -8.05 -10.12 -18.20
C ILE A 230 -9.49 -10.45 -18.58
N PRO A 231 -9.82 -10.53 -19.90
CA PRO A 231 -11.16 -10.91 -20.34
C PRO A 231 -11.62 -12.24 -19.73
N GLY A 232 -12.86 -12.25 -19.23
CA GLY A 232 -13.44 -13.39 -18.53
C GLY A 232 -13.08 -13.50 -17.04
N LEU A 233 -12.16 -12.68 -16.52
CA LEU A 233 -11.79 -12.69 -15.10
C LEU A 233 -12.13 -11.36 -14.38
N GLN A 234 -12.81 -10.47 -15.05
CA GLN A 234 -13.21 -9.16 -14.52
C GLN A 234 -14.12 -9.29 -13.31
N GLN A 235 -13.87 -8.47 -12.28
CA GLN A 235 -14.59 -8.53 -10.99
C GLN A 235 -15.51 -7.35 -10.73
N THR A 236 -15.64 -6.39 -11.67
CA THR A 236 -16.20 -5.09 -11.31
C THR A 236 -17.26 -4.59 -12.26
N LYS A 237 -18.07 -3.66 -11.74
CA LYS A 237 -18.99 -2.82 -12.51
C LYS A 237 -18.26 -1.72 -13.30
N LEU A 238 -16.95 -1.55 -13.09
CA LEU A 238 -16.10 -0.59 -13.77
C LEU A 238 -15.83 -1.06 -15.22
N GLY A 239 -15.47 -0.16 -16.12
CA GLY A 239 -15.28 -0.43 -17.54
C GLY A 239 -16.53 -0.17 -18.39
N THR A 240 -17.48 0.60 -17.85
CA THR A 240 -18.76 0.95 -18.49
C THR A 240 -18.69 2.32 -19.20
N ILE A 241 -19.73 2.65 -19.95
CA ILE A 241 -19.89 4.00 -20.53
C ILE A 241 -19.93 5.08 -19.43
N GLU A 242 -20.48 4.74 -18.25
CA GLU A 242 -20.56 5.64 -17.10
C GLU A 242 -19.19 6.05 -16.57
N ASP A 243 -18.22 5.14 -16.58
CA ASP A 243 -16.84 5.42 -16.14
C ASP A 243 -16.16 6.43 -17.07
N GLN A 244 -16.37 6.29 -18.38
CA GLN A 244 -15.83 7.24 -19.37
C GLN A 244 -16.44 8.64 -19.19
N GLU A 245 -17.73 8.72 -18.83
CA GLU A 245 -18.38 10.00 -18.52
C GLU A 245 -17.83 10.61 -17.23
N ILE A 246 -17.54 9.80 -16.21
CA ILE A 246 -16.92 10.24 -14.95
C ILE A 246 -15.52 10.82 -15.23
N ILE A 247 -14.69 10.09 -15.97
CA ILE A 247 -13.33 10.54 -16.36
C ILE A 247 -13.41 11.87 -17.13
N ARG A 248 -14.28 11.96 -18.13
CA ARG A 248 -14.47 13.18 -18.91
C ARG A 248 -14.89 14.37 -18.04
N LYS A 249 -15.89 14.19 -17.16
CA LYS A 249 -16.35 15.24 -16.25
C LYS A 249 -15.30 15.64 -15.22
N ALA A 250 -14.50 14.69 -14.73
CA ALA A 250 -13.38 14.99 -13.85
C ALA A 250 -12.35 15.87 -14.55
N GLY A 251 -11.98 15.56 -15.81
CA GLY A 251 -11.08 16.37 -16.63
C GLY A 251 -11.63 17.77 -16.91
N GLU A 252 -12.93 17.90 -17.20
CA GLU A 252 -13.60 19.20 -17.38
C GLU A 252 -13.55 20.02 -16.06
N ARG A 253 -13.83 19.39 -14.93
CA ARG A 253 -13.81 20.05 -13.61
C ARG A 253 -12.42 20.51 -13.22
N MET A 254 -11.39 19.78 -13.66
CA MET A 254 -9.98 20.16 -13.49
C MET A 254 -9.53 21.27 -14.48
N GLY A 255 -10.31 21.55 -15.53
CA GLY A 255 -9.96 22.52 -16.57
C GLY A 255 -8.85 22.06 -17.50
N THR A 256 -8.45 20.79 -17.47
CA THR A 256 -7.35 20.22 -18.28
C THR A 256 -7.84 19.42 -19.47
N GLY A 257 -9.09 18.97 -19.45
CA GLY A 257 -9.65 18.03 -20.44
C GLY A 257 -9.06 16.61 -20.35
N LEU A 258 -8.13 16.38 -19.43
CA LEU A 258 -7.50 15.09 -19.14
C LEU A 258 -7.79 14.71 -17.69
N PHE A 259 -7.94 13.42 -17.47
CA PHE A 259 -8.00 12.86 -16.12
C PHE A 259 -7.68 11.37 -16.19
N SER A 260 -6.80 10.92 -15.31
CA SER A 260 -6.55 9.50 -15.08
C SER A 260 -6.22 9.28 -13.60
N SER A 261 -6.76 8.24 -13.03
CA SER A 261 -6.58 7.86 -11.64
C SER A 261 -6.31 6.35 -11.56
N TRP A 262 -6.08 5.80 -10.38
CA TRP A 262 -5.61 4.41 -10.18
C TRP A 262 -6.42 3.32 -10.91
N VAL A 263 -7.74 3.49 -11.11
CA VAL A 263 -8.61 2.56 -11.88
C VAL A 263 -9.46 3.26 -12.93
N PHE A 264 -9.35 4.58 -13.07
CA PHE A 264 -10.11 5.38 -14.02
C PHE A 264 -9.19 5.88 -15.13
N GLY A 265 -9.09 5.12 -16.22
CA GLY A 265 -8.24 5.42 -17.37
C GLY A 265 -7.98 4.20 -18.24
N ASP A 266 -6.98 4.28 -19.12
CA ASP A 266 -6.53 3.14 -19.93
C ASP A 266 -5.68 2.18 -19.09
N TYR A 267 -6.22 1.01 -18.79
CA TYR A 267 -5.60 0.05 -17.87
C TYR A 267 -4.22 -0.46 -18.33
N GLU A 268 -3.96 -0.56 -19.64
CA GLU A 268 -2.65 -0.98 -20.15
C GLU A 268 -1.60 0.13 -19.98
N HIS A 269 -1.99 1.39 -20.24
CA HIS A 269 -1.12 2.54 -20.06
C HIS A 269 -0.85 2.80 -18.58
N ILE A 270 -1.86 2.75 -17.72
CA ILE A 270 -1.73 2.86 -16.26
C ILE A 270 -0.78 1.79 -15.72
N HIS A 271 -0.98 0.51 -16.09
CA HIS A 271 -0.12 -0.58 -15.63
C HIS A 271 1.34 -0.38 -16.02
N ARG A 272 1.61 0.02 -17.27
CA ARG A 272 2.97 0.33 -17.73
C ARG A 272 3.59 1.51 -16.97
N GLY A 273 2.80 2.56 -16.73
CA GLY A 273 3.21 3.72 -15.94
C GLY A 273 3.58 3.35 -14.52
N LEU A 274 2.78 2.49 -13.86
CA LEU A 274 3.02 2.01 -12.50
C LEU A 274 4.28 1.12 -12.39
N LEU A 275 4.51 0.22 -13.36
CA LEU A 275 5.74 -0.58 -13.41
C LEU A 275 6.99 0.31 -13.51
N LEU A 276 6.93 1.34 -14.36
CA LEU A 276 8.03 2.30 -14.50
C LEU A 276 8.18 3.17 -13.25
N ALA A 277 7.07 3.60 -12.64
CA ALA A 277 7.06 4.39 -11.42
C ALA A 277 7.69 3.62 -10.24
N HIS A 278 7.36 2.33 -10.07
CA HIS A 278 8.01 1.50 -9.07
C HIS A 278 9.53 1.48 -9.25
N ARG A 279 10.01 1.21 -10.47
CA ARG A 279 11.45 1.16 -10.77
C ARG A 279 12.14 2.48 -10.44
N THR A 280 11.62 3.60 -10.97
CA THR A 280 12.24 4.91 -10.76
C THR A 280 12.10 5.41 -9.32
N GLY A 281 11.01 5.06 -8.64
CA GLY A 281 10.80 5.32 -7.21
C GLY A 281 11.79 4.55 -6.36
N TYR A 282 11.99 3.24 -6.63
CA TYR A 282 13.02 2.43 -5.98
C TYR A 282 14.41 3.06 -6.13
N GLU A 283 14.82 3.38 -7.36
CA GLU A 283 16.11 4.01 -7.66
C GLU A 283 16.29 5.34 -6.91
N ALA A 284 15.24 6.16 -6.85
CA ALA A 284 15.25 7.44 -6.15
C ALA A 284 15.38 7.27 -4.63
N ILE A 285 14.65 6.34 -4.03
CA ILE A 285 14.74 6.02 -2.60
C ILE A 285 16.13 5.50 -2.24
N LYS A 286 16.65 4.53 -3.02
CA LYS A 286 17.99 3.95 -2.79
C LYS A 286 19.11 4.97 -3.01
N THR A 287 18.92 5.99 -3.84
CA THR A 287 19.87 7.08 -4.00
C THR A 287 19.97 7.95 -2.75
N GLU A 288 18.84 8.25 -2.10
CA GLU A 288 18.80 9.05 -0.87
C GLU A 288 19.18 8.22 0.38
N ARG A 289 18.76 6.95 0.44
CA ARG A 289 18.98 6.02 1.56
C ARG A 289 19.25 4.60 1.07
N PRO A 290 20.51 4.27 0.73
CA PRO A 290 20.87 2.95 0.21
C PRO A 290 20.53 1.78 1.14
N GLU A 291 20.52 2.01 2.47
CA GLU A 291 20.24 1.01 3.49
C GLU A 291 18.75 0.74 3.70
N LEU A 292 17.86 1.67 3.29
CA LEU A 292 16.42 1.52 3.51
C LEU A 292 15.88 0.35 2.68
N GLN A 293 15.17 -0.57 3.33
CA GLN A 293 14.54 -1.71 2.66
C GLN A 293 13.32 -1.24 1.85
N VAL A 294 13.33 -1.50 0.56
CA VAL A 294 12.28 -1.04 -0.38
C VAL A 294 11.65 -2.24 -1.08
N GLY A 295 10.33 -2.32 -1.03
CA GLY A 295 9.53 -3.33 -1.70
C GLY A 295 8.39 -2.75 -2.51
N VAL A 296 7.51 -3.63 -2.97
CA VAL A 296 6.21 -3.32 -3.58
C VAL A 296 5.19 -4.30 -3.03
N SER A 297 3.96 -3.84 -2.79
CA SER A 297 2.86 -4.69 -2.31
C SER A 297 1.92 -5.03 -3.45
N ILE A 298 1.66 -6.31 -3.68
CA ILE A 298 0.94 -6.81 -4.85
C ILE A 298 -0.34 -7.53 -4.42
N ALA A 299 -1.47 -7.16 -5.04
CA ALA A 299 -2.72 -7.89 -4.90
C ALA A 299 -2.59 -9.28 -5.53
N MET A 300 -2.91 -10.32 -4.76
CA MET A 300 -2.82 -11.71 -5.19
C MET A 300 -4.06 -12.48 -4.78
N GLU A 301 -4.37 -13.49 -5.56
CA GLU A 301 -5.37 -14.48 -5.22
C GLU A 301 -4.72 -15.88 -5.30
N ASP A 302 -5.24 -16.83 -4.55
CA ASP A 302 -4.88 -18.24 -4.77
C ASP A 302 -5.65 -18.75 -6.00
N ASP A 303 -4.96 -18.77 -7.13
CA ASP A 303 -5.54 -19.11 -8.43
C ASP A 303 -5.67 -20.64 -8.59
N GLN A 304 -6.89 -21.12 -8.66
CA GLN A 304 -7.19 -22.55 -8.72
C GLN A 304 -7.98 -22.89 -9.98
N VAL A 305 -7.43 -23.74 -10.86
CA VAL A 305 -8.19 -24.37 -11.93
C VAL A 305 -9.11 -25.43 -11.31
N VAL A 306 -10.41 -25.19 -11.38
CA VAL A 306 -11.43 -26.07 -10.79
C VAL A 306 -12.26 -26.79 -11.84
N GLU A 307 -12.09 -26.47 -13.13
CA GLU A 307 -12.67 -27.19 -14.27
C GLU A 307 -11.59 -27.50 -15.30
N PRO A 308 -11.61 -28.70 -15.92
CA PRO A 308 -10.66 -29.06 -16.98
C PRO A 308 -10.67 -28.04 -18.13
N GLY A 309 -9.49 -27.64 -18.62
CA GLY A 309 -9.32 -26.67 -19.70
C GLY A 309 -9.18 -25.22 -19.22
N GLY A 310 -9.15 -24.96 -17.90
CA GLY A 310 -8.91 -23.63 -17.32
C GLY A 310 -7.45 -23.19 -17.29
N GLU A 311 -6.50 -24.09 -17.61
CA GLU A 311 -5.06 -23.85 -17.50
C GLU A 311 -4.59 -22.66 -18.35
N GLY A 312 -5.11 -22.53 -19.57
CA GLY A 312 -4.77 -21.41 -20.44
C GLY A 312 -5.25 -20.05 -19.90
N MET A 313 -6.36 -20.04 -19.14
CA MET A 313 -6.86 -18.85 -18.48
C MET A 313 -6.05 -18.51 -17.22
N LEU A 314 -5.61 -19.54 -16.48
CA LEU A 314 -4.67 -19.38 -15.37
C LEU A 314 -3.36 -18.76 -15.86
N ASP A 315 -2.73 -19.34 -16.89
CA ASP A 315 -1.48 -18.82 -17.47
C ASP A 315 -1.63 -17.37 -17.93
N LYS A 316 -2.75 -17.05 -18.57
CA LYS A 316 -3.04 -15.69 -19.01
C LYS A 316 -3.16 -14.73 -17.83
N LYS A 317 -3.87 -15.10 -16.77
CA LYS A 317 -4.00 -14.27 -15.58
C LYS A 317 -2.64 -13.99 -14.94
N GLN A 318 -1.88 -15.04 -14.68
CA GLN A 318 -0.60 -14.94 -14.02
C GLN A 318 0.41 -14.14 -14.84
N SER A 319 0.46 -14.34 -16.14
CA SER A 319 1.37 -13.61 -17.05
C SER A 319 1.05 -12.13 -17.15
N LEU A 320 -0.21 -11.71 -17.01
CA LEU A 320 -0.59 -10.30 -17.09
C LEU A 320 -0.57 -9.60 -15.71
N ALA A 321 -1.01 -10.29 -14.66
CA ALA A 321 -1.20 -9.65 -13.36
C ALA A 321 0.01 -9.76 -12.41
N TYR A 322 0.80 -10.85 -12.50
CA TYR A 322 1.87 -11.11 -11.52
C TYR A 322 3.27 -11.12 -12.12
N VAL A 323 3.48 -11.77 -13.26
CA VAL A 323 4.81 -11.95 -13.85
C VAL A 323 5.55 -10.62 -14.09
N PRO A 324 4.92 -9.55 -14.61
CA PRO A 324 5.61 -8.27 -14.78
C PRO A 324 6.14 -7.68 -13.47
N TRP A 325 5.42 -7.91 -12.37
CA TRP A 325 5.83 -7.45 -11.03
C TRP A 325 6.95 -8.30 -10.45
N PHE A 326 6.96 -9.60 -10.68
CA PHE A 326 8.11 -10.45 -10.32
C PHE A 326 9.36 -10.04 -11.10
N ASP A 327 9.22 -9.71 -12.39
CA ASP A 327 10.35 -9.33 -13.25
C ASP A 327 10.99 -8.00 -12.80
N VAL A 328 10.20 -7.01 -12.45
CA VAL A 328 10.73 -5.74 -11.93
C VAL A 328 11.28 -5.91 -10.51
N ALA A 329 10.62 -6.67 -9.65
CA ALA A 329 11.03 -6.88 -8.25
C ALA A 329 12.38 -7.61 -8.14
N ARG A 330 12.71 -8.55 -9.04
CA ARG A 330 14.03 -9.22 -9.05
C ARG A 330 15.21 -8.26 -9.06
N ARG A 331 15.03 -7.04 -9.54
CA ARG A 331 16.10 -6.03 -9.66
C ARG A 331 15.85 -4.77 -8.84
N HIS A 332 14.60 -4.52 -8.49
CA HIS A 332 14.17 -3.27 -7.89
C HIS A 332 13.29 -3.49 -6.65
N ALA A 333 13.56 -4.56 -5.90
CA ALA A 333 12.95 -4.76 -4.60
C ALA A 333 13.90 -5.52 -3.67
N ASP A 334 13.96 -5.12 -2.40
CA ASP A 334 14.68 -5.83 -1.34
C ASP A 334 13.78 -6.90 -0.69
N PHE A 335 12.46 -6.74 -0.79
CA PHE A 335 11.43 -7.66 -0.34
C PHE A 335 10.17 -7.53 -1.21
N PHE A 336 9.26 -8.50 -1.10
CA PHE A 336 8.00 -8.48 -1.83
C PHE A 336 6.81 -8.59 -0.86
N GLY A 337 5.85 -7.69 -1.02
CA GLY A 337 4.61 -7.67 -0.25
C GLY A 337 3.51 -8.48 -0.94
N VAL A 338 2.96 -9.45 -0.24
CA VAL A 338 1.83 -10.28 -0.68
C VAL A 338 0.56 -9.79 0.02
N GLN A 339 -0.48 -9.50 -0.77
CA GLN A 339 -1.80 -9.12 -0.30
C GLN A 339 -2.82 -10.08 -0.86
N CYS A 340 -3.42 -10.91 0.00
CA CYS A 340 -4.33 -11.97 -0.44
C CYS A 340 -5.50 -12.11 0.53
N TYR A 341 -6.72 -12.09 -0.01
CA TYR A 341 -7.97 -12.14 0.76
C TYR A 341 -8.81 -13.38 0.48
N SER A 342 -8.69 -13.95 -0.72
CA SER A 342 -9.47 -15.11 -1.14
C SER A 342 -8.83 -15.82 -2.33
N ARG A 343 -9.46 -16.89 -2.81
CA ARG A 343 -9.06 -17.60 -4.02
C ARG A 343 -9.80 -17.10 -5.26
N CYS A 344 -9.22 -17.37 -6.41
CA CYS A 344 -9.88 -17.27 -7.72
C CYS A 344 -10.13 -18.66 -8.27
N ARG A 345 -11.38 -19.03 -8.46
CA ARG A 345 -11.79 -20.26 -9.12
C ARG A 345 -11.81 -20.04 -10.64
N ILE A 346 -11.06 -20.85 -11.39
CA ILE A 346 -10.82 -20.64 -12.81
C ILE A 346 -11.35 -21.85 -13.60
N GLY A 347 -12.18 -21.57 -14.61
CA GLY A 347 -12.62 -22.49 -15.64
C GLY A 347 -12.15 -22.06 -17.03
N PRO A 348 -12.53 -22.80 -18.09
CA PRO A 348 -12.11 -22.53 -19.47
C PRO A 348 -12.52 -21.15 -20.00
N SER A 349 -13.63 -20.61 -19.50
CA SER A 349 -14.16 -19.30 -19.91
C SER A 349 -13.76 -18.14 -18.99
N GLY A 350 -13.03 -18.41 -17.90
CA GLY A 350 -12.58 -17.41 -16.96
C GLY A 350 -12.91 -17.72 -15.50
N ARG A 351 -13.19 -16.65 -14.72
CA ARG A 351 -13.55 -16.76 -13.30
C ARG A 351 -14.91 -17.43 -13.14
N LEU A 352 -14.95 -18.40 -12.24
CA LEU A 352 -16.18 -19.03 -11.80
C LEU A 352 -16.66 -18.43 -10.49
N PRO A 353 -17.97 -18.31 -10.27
CA PRO A 353 -18.53 -17.86 -9.01
C PRO A 353 -18.17 -18.83 -7.87
N PRO A 354 -18.27 -18.39 -6.60
CA PRO A 354 -18.24 -19.29 -5.47
C PRO A 354 -19.25 -20.43 -5.62
N GLU A 355 -18.94 -21.60 -5.04
CA GLU A 355 -19.90 -22.71 -5.06
C GLU A 355 -21.17 -22.36 -4.27
N PRO A 356 -22.33 -22.88 -4.67
CA PRO A 356 -23.56 -22.67 -3.92
C PRO A 356 -23.40 -23.15 -2.46
N GLY A 357 -23.75 -22.29 -1.51
CA GLY A 357 -23.75 -22.62 -0.10
C GLY A 357 -22.40 -22.41 0.63
N VAL A 358 -21.33 -22.01 -0.07
CA VAL A 358 -20.09 -21.61 0.64
C VAL A 358 -20.27 -20.27 1.34
N PRO A 359 -19.64 -20.06 2.51
CA PRO A 359 -19.69 -18.79 3.20
C PRO A 359 -19.01 -17.67 2.39
N LEU A 360 -19.67 -16.53 2.28
CA LEU A 360 -19.11 -15.33 1.65
C LEU A 360 -18.75 -14.29 2.70
N THR A 361 -17.83 -13.40 2.33
CA THR A 361 -17.49 -12.17 3.08
C THR A 361 -18.46 -11.05 2.76
N ASP A 362 -18.44 -9.94 3.50
CA ASP A 362 -19.26 -8.75 3.21
C ASP A 362 -18.90 -8.08 1.86
N MET A 363 -17.71 -8.38 1.31
CA MET A 363 -17.28 -7.99 -0.05
C MET A 363 -17.77 -8.96 -1.15
N GLY A 364 -18.46 -10.03 -0.79
CA GLY A 364 -18.91 -11.06 -1.72
C GLY A 364 -17.83 -12.05 -2.14
N TYR A 365 -16.63 -12.01 -1.55
CA TYR A 365 -15.58 -13.01 -1.76
C TYR A 365 -15.91 -14.30 -1.02
N GLU A 366 -15.40 -15.43 -1.52
CA GLU A 366 -15.44 -16.68 -0.78
C GLU A 366 -14.62 -16.55 0.51
N PHE A 367 -15.18 -17.01 1.64
CA PHE A 367 -14.45 -17.10 2.91
C PHE A 367 -13.42 -18.24 2.83
N TYR A 368 -12.23 -17.93 2.33
CA TYR A 368 -11.17 -18.89 2.02
C TYR A 368 -9.80 -18.44 2.53
N PRO A 369 -9.54 -18.53 3.85
CA PRO A 369 -8.29 -18.04 4.47
C PRO A 369 -7.03 -18.74 3.98
N GLU A 370 -7.13 -20.01 3.52
CA GLU A 370 -6.03 -20.81 2.96
C GLU A 370 -5.42 -20.21 1.70
N ALA A 371 -6.13 -19.29 1.05
CA ALA A 371 -5.61 -18.57 -0.12
C ALA A 371 -4.27 -17.88 0.14
N LEU A 372 -4.04 -17.42 1.38
CA LEU A 372 -2.79 -16.77 1.73
C LEU A 372 -1.60 -17.73 1.59
N GLU A 373 -1.73 -18.97 2.02
CA GLU A 373 -0.67 -19.98 1.85
C GLU A 373 -0.40 -20.24 0.35
N GLY A 374 -1.45 -20.38 -0.47
CA GLY A 374 -1.33 -20.58 -1.91
C GLY A 374 -0.59 -19.42 -2.59
N ALA A 375 -0.97 -18.18 -2.28
CA ALA A 375 -0.33 -16.98 -2.82
C ALA A 375 1.15 -16.85 -2.42
N LEU A 376 1.50 -17.15 -1.16
CA LEU A 376 2.88 -17.14 -0.68
C LEU A 376 3.74 -18.20 -1.36
N ARG A 377 3.22 -19.43 -1.52
CA ARG A 377 3.91 -20.53 -2.21
C ARG A 377 4.13 -20.20 -3.68
N TYR A 378 3.12 -19.68 -4.36
CA TYR A 378 3.22 -19.26 -5.75
C TYR A 378 4.27 -18.15 -5.92
N THR A 379 4.23 -17.12 -5.07
CA THR A 379 5.22 -16.03 -5.09
C THR A 379 6.63 -16.56 -4.88
N HIS A 380 6.84 -17.43 -3.88
CA HIS A 380 8.16 -18.01 -3.61
C HIS A 380 8.68 -18.89 -4.76
N GLN A 381 7.82 -19.57 -5.51
CA GLN A 381 8.24 -20.35 -6.69
C GLN A 381 8.88 -19.44 -7.76
N HIS A 382 8.38 -18.22 -7.93
CA HIS A 382 8.78 -17.29 -8.97
C HIS A 382 9.82 -16.26 -8.51
N LEU A 383 9.84 -15.93 -7.21
CA LEU A 383 10.67 -14.86 -6.65
C LEU A 383 11.32 -15.30 -5.34
N LYS A 384 12.66 -15.40 -5.32
CA LYS A 384 13.44 -15.90 -4.19
C LYS A 384 14.03 -14.77 -3.35
N ILE A 385 13.19 -13.84 -2.90
CA ILE A 385 13.55 -12.75 -1.98
C ILE A 385 12.63 -12.82 -0.76
N PRO A 386 12.92 -12.10 0.35
CA PRO A 386 12.06 -12.07 1.53
C PRO A 386 10.63 -11.67 1.19
N LEU A 387 9.65 -12.35 1.79
CA LEU A 387 8.22 -12.06 1.64
C LEU A 387 7.66 -11.46 2.92
N TYR A 388 6.73 -10.53 2.76
CA TYR A 388 5.89 -10.03 3.85
C TYR A 388 4.43 -10.14 3.43
N VAL A 389 3.57 -10.62 4.30
CA VAL A 389 2.13 -10.43 4.16
C VAL A 389 1.85 -8.98 4.53
N THR A 390 1.73 -8.11 3.54
CA THR A 390 1.52 -6.67 3.74
C THR A 390 0.05 -6.30 3.90
N GLU A 391 -0.86 -7.20 3.50
CA GLU A 391 -2.27 -7.17 3.85
C GLU A 391 -2.88 -8.58 3.79
N ASN A 392 -3.70 -8.90 4.79
CA ASN A 392 -4.59 -10.04 4.82
C ASN A 392 -5.68 -9.78 5.85
N GLY A 393 -6.92 -10.13 5.55
CA GLY A 393 -8.05 -9.86 6.42
C GLY A 393 -9.38 -10.28 5.81
N VAL A 394 -10.47 -9.98 6.51
CA VAL A 394 -11.82 -10.32 6.09
C VAL A 394 -12.81 -9.21 6.44
N ALA A 395 -13.63 -8.81 5.47
CA ALA A 395 -14.78 -7.96 5.75
C ALA A 395 -15.90 -8.80 6.35
N THR A 396 -16.23 -8.53 7.61
CA THR A 396 -17.34 -9.17 8.30
C THR A 396 -17.76 -8.38 9.53
N THR A 397 -19.06 -8.34 9.81
CA THR A 397 -19.61 -7.83 11.07
C THR A 397 -19.56 -8.87 12.19
N ASP A 398 -19.37 -10.15 11.87
CA ASP A 398 -19.22 -11.25 12.84
C ASP A 398 -17.73 -11.43 13.18
N ASP A 399 -17.32 -10.97 14.35
CA ASP A 399 -15.92 -11.03 14.80
C ASP A 399 -15.43 -12.44 15.11
N THR A 400 -16.33 -13.39 15.35
CA THR A 400 -15.95 -14.81 15.52
C THR A 400 -15.45 -15.39 14.20
N ARG A 401 -16.05 -14.99 13.07
CA ARG A 401 -15.56 -15.34 11.74
C ARG A 401 -14.20 -14.70 11.44
N ARG A 402 -13.96 -13.46 11.93
CA ARG A 402 -12.65 -12.80 11.77
C ARG A 402 -11.57 -13.55 12.55
N ILE A 403 -11.84 -13.99 13.77
CA ILE A 403 -10.93 -14.84 14.57
C ILE A 403 -10.60 -16.13 13.78
N GLU A 404 -11.61 -16.82 13.27
CA GLU A 404 -11.41 -18.05 12.50
C GLU A 404 -10.60 -17.79 11.20
N TYR A 405 -10.86 -16.67 10.52
CA TYR A 405 -10.09 -16.28 9.34
C TYR A 405 -8.61 -16.05 9.68
N ILE A 406 -8.32 -15.25 10.71
CA ILE A 406 -6.96 -14.97 11.17
C ILE A 406 -6.26 -16.28 11.54
N ARG A 407 -6.90 -17.14 12.34
CA ARG A 407 -6.34 -18.42 12.78
C ARG A 407 -5.87 -19.27 11.60
N ARG A 408 -6.70 -19.43 10.57
CA ARG A 408 -6.41 -20.26 9.40
C ARG A 408 -5.39 -19.62 8.47
N ALA A 409 -5.50 -18.32 8.24
CA ALA A 409 -4.54 -17.59 7.41
C ALA A 409 -3.13 -17.60 8.02
N VAL A 410 -3.01 -17.34 9.32
CA VAL A 410 -1.72 -17.36 10.04
C VAL A 410 -1.15 -18.79 10.12
N ALA A 411 -2.00 -19.82 10.22
CA ALA A 411 -1.56 -21.22 10.09
C ALA A 411 -0.92 -21.49 8.73
N GLY A 412 -1.48 -20.96 7.65
CA GLY A 412 -0.88 -21.03 6.31
C GLY A 412 0.50 -20.37 6.24
N VAL A 413 0.71 -19.24 6.93
CA VAL A 413 2.04 -18.61 7.04
C VAL A 413 3.02 -19.54 7.76
N SER A 414 2.61 -20.17 8.87
CA SER A 414 3.45 -21.13 9.58
C SER A 414 3.82 -22.34 8.71
N HIS A 415 2.89 -22.85 7.89
CA HIS A 415 3.19 -23.93 6.92
C HIS A 415 4.22 -23.50 5.87
N CYS A 416 4.17 -22.25 5.42
CA CYS A 416 5.16 -21.69 4.52
C CYS A 416 6.55 -21.63 5.17
N LEU A 417 6.63 -21.14 6.42
CA LEU A 417 7.87 -21.07 7.18
C LEU A 417 8.47 -22.48 7.42
N ALA A 418 7.64 -23.46 7.79
CA ALA A 418 8.08 -24.85 7.94
C ALA A 418 8.55 -25.50 6.63
N SER A 419 8.22 -24.88 5.47
CA SER A 419 8.66 -25.28 4.13
C SER A 419 9.83 -24.43 3.61
N ASP A 420 10.60 -23.76 4.49
CA ASP A 420 11.73 -22.88 4.18
C ASP A 420 11.38 -21.68 3.28
N ILE A 421 10.15 -21.24 3.26
CA ILE A 421 9.76 -19.98 2.60
C ILE A 421 10.05 -18.82 3.54
N ASP A 422 10.87 -17.86 3.10
CA ASP A 422 11.32 -16.71 3.88
C ASP A 422 10.20 -15.66 4.03
N VAL A 423 9.21 -15.93 4.88
CA VAL A 423 8.17 -14.98 5.27
C VAL A 423 8.57 -14.29 6.57
N ARG A 424 8.61 -12.96 6.58
CA ARG A 424 9.17 -12.18 7.70
C ARG A 424 8.15 -11.34 8.46
N GLY A 425 6.90 -11.34 8.06
CA GLY A 425 5.86 -10.59 8.77
C GLY A 425 4.45 -10.87 8.25
N TYR A 426 3.48 -10.60 9.13
CA TYR A 426 2.05 -10.63 8.87
C TYR A 426 1.42 -9.32 9.33
N ILE A 427 0.87 -8.57 8.38
CA ILE A 427 0.20 -7.29 8.61
C ILE A 427 -1.28 -7.45 8.29
N HIS A 428 -2.13 -7.30 9.30
CA HIS A 428 -3.58 -7.44 9.14
C HIS A 428 -4.18 -6.20 8.46
N TRP A 429 -5.04 -6.40 7.48
CA TRP A 429 -5.92 -5.38 6.96
C TRP A 429 -7.30 -5.49 7.61
N SER A 430 -7.66 -4.56 8.46
CA SER A 430 -7.03 -3.29 8.79
C SER A 430 -6.99 -3.05 10.30
N LEU A 431 -6.25 -2.02 10.75
CA LEU A 431 -6.28 -1.62 12.16
C LEU A 431 -7.68 -1.12 12.55
N LEU A 432 -8.25 -0.23 11.76
CA LEU A 432 -9.52 0.44 11.99
C LEU A 432 -10.57 0.01 10.97
N ASP A 433 -11.86 -0.11 11.38
CA ASP A 433 -12.95 -0.05 10.40
C ASP A 433 -12.89 1.33 9.74
N ASN A 434 -12.86 1.37 8.40
CA ASN A 434 -12.54 2.58 7.65
C ASN A 434 -13.36 2.70 6.36
N PHE A 435 -13.08 3.71 5.58
CA PHE A 435 -13.67 3.96 4.27
C PHE A 435 -13.14 2.97 3.23
N GLU A 436 -13.99 2.07 2.72
CA GLU A 436 -13.62 1.03 1.76
C GLU A 436 -13.93 1.45 0.31
N TRP A 437 -13.34 2.53 -0.11
CA TRP A 437 -13.37 3.03 -1.49
C TRP A 437 -14.80 3.15 -2.05
N LEU A 438 -15.11 2.43 -3.15
CA LEU A 438 -16.42 2.48 -3.81
C LEU A 438 -17.57 2.00 -2.91
N ASP A 439 -17.29 1.13 -1.94
CA ASP A 439 -18.26 0.53 -1.03
C ASP A 439 -18.50 1.36 0.26
N GLY A 440 -17.86 2.53 0.39
CA GLY A 440 -18.02 3.43 1.52
C GLY A 440 -17.65 2.79 2.87
N TYR A 441 -18.50 2.98 3.88
CA TYR A 441 -18.26 2.44 5.22
C TYR A 441 -18.98 1.12 5.51
N ARG A 442 -19.59 0.50 4.50
CA ARG A 442 -20.33 -0.75 4.67
C ARG A 442 -19.45 -1.95 5.05
N PRO A 443 -18.26 -2.19 4.45
CA PRO A 443 -17.40 -3.31 4.82
C PRO A 443 -16.61 -3.03 6.10
N HIS A 444 -16.51 -4.06 6.97
CA HIS A 444 -15.81 -3.96 8.26
C HIS A 444 -14.60 -4.89 8.29
N PHE A 445 -13.41 -4.35 8.00
CA PHE A 445 -12.15 -5.11 8.05
C PHE A 445 -11.38 -4.94 9.35
N GLY A 446 -11.66 -3.87 10.11
CA GLY A 446 -10.85 -3.44 11.24
C GLY A 446 -10.77 -4.44 12.38
N LEU A 447 -9.63 -4.47 13.04
CA LEU A 447 -9.45 -5.05 14.38
C LEU A 447 -10.10 -4.18 15.45
N VAL A 448 -10.29 -2.90 15.14
CA VAL A 448 -10.88 -1.89 16.02
C VAL A 448 -12.01 -1.22 15.24
N SER A 449 -13.20 -1.17 15.81
CA SER A 449 -14.29 -0.41 15.22
C SER A 449 -14.21 1.07 15.59
N VAL A 450 -14.72 1.93 14.68
CA VAL A 450 -14.76 3.38 14.86
C VAL A 450 -16.21 3.85 14.79
N ASP A 451 -16.65 4.61 15.79
CA ASP A 451 -17.89 5.34 15.72
C ASP A 451 -17.66 6.66 14.96
N HIS A 452 -18.10 6.75 13.73
CA HIS A 452 -17.87 7.92 12.85
C HIS A 452 -18.57 9.21 13.29
N LYS A 453 -19.36 9.20 14.38
CA LYS A 453 -19.95 10.43 14.96
C LYS A 453 -19.11 10.97 16.10
N THR A 454 -18.48 10.10 16.87
CA THR A 454 -17.72 10.45 18.08
C THR A 454 -16.23 10.18 17.92
N PHE A 455 -15.86 9.44 16.88
CA PHE A 455 -14.51 8.91 16.64
C PHE A 455 -13.99 8.03 17.78
N HIS A 456 -14.90 7.43 18.56
CA HIS A 456 -14.49 6.50 19.61
C HIS A 456 -14.03 5.18 18.98
N ARG A 457 -12.92 4.62 19.53
CA ARG A 457 -12.31 3.36 19.10
C ARG A 457 -12.74 2.24 20.05
N HIS A 458 -13.20 1.11 19.49
CA HIS A 458 -13.58 -0.08 20.26
C HIS A 458 -12.78 -1.29 19.77
N ILE A 459 -11.90 -1.81 20.64
CA ILE A 459 -11.10 -2.99 20.36
C ILE A 459 -12.02 -4.21 20.23
N LYS A 460 -11.87 -4.97 19.14
CA LYS A 460 -12.63 -6.20 18.90
C LYS A 460 -11.90 -7.43 19.49
N PRO A 461 -12.62 -8.53 19.81
CA PRO A 461 -12.00 -9.77 20.26
C PRO A 461 -10.94 -10.33 19.29
N SER A 462 -11.11 -10.16 17.98
CA SER A 462 -10.12 -10.57 16.97
C SER A 462 -8.79 -9.84 17.09
N ALA A 463 -8.81 -8.57 17.53
CA ALA A 463 -7.58 -7.81 17.82
C ALA A 463 -6.81 -8.44 19.00
N VAL A 464 -7.52 -8.82 20.06
CA VAL A 464 -6.91 -9.50 21.21
C VAL A 464 -6.35 -10.85 20.77
N TYR A 465 -7.09 -11.62 19.97
CA TYR A 465 -6.64 -12.93 19.48
C TYR A 465 -5.35 -12.83 18.65
N LEU A 466 -5.28 -11.90 17.68
CA LEU A 466 -4.06 -11.67 16.90
C LEU A 466 -2.91 -11.18 17.79
N GLY A 467 -3.23 -10.34 18.76
CA GLY A 467 -2.27 -9.84 19.75
C GLY A 467 -1.65 -10.94 20.61
N GLU A 468 -2.43 -11.95 21.03
CA GLU A 468 -1.91 -13.10 21.76
C GLU A 468 -0.96 -13.95 20.90
N ILE A 469 -1.28 -14.18 19.62
CA ILE A 469 -0.35 -14.83 18.67
C ILE A 469 0.96 -14.03 18.59
N ALA A 470 0.87 -12.71 18.45
CA ALA A 470 2.04 -11.84 18.33
C ALA A 470 2.92 -11.84 19.60
N ARG A 471 2.32 -11.79 20.80
CA ARG A 471 3.05 -11.81 22.08
C ARG A 471 3.79 -13.12 22.32
N HIS A 472 3.16 -14.25 21.97
CA HIS A 472 3.76 -15.56 22.13
C HIS A 472 4.63 -15.97 20.96
N ASN A 473 4.57 -15.24 19.87
CA ASN A 473 5.22 -15.56 18.59
C ASN A 473 4.93 -17.00 18.14
N HIS A 474 3.71 -17.46 18.44
CA HIS A 474 3.24 -18.83 18.24
C HIS A 474 1.74 -18.87 17.99
N LEU A 475 1.29 -19.81 17.12
CA LEU A 475 -0.14 -20.10 16.94
C LEU A 475 -0.75 -20.59 18.25
N MET A 476 -1.89 -20.01 18.59
CA MET A 476 -2.67 -20.50 19.73
C MET A 476 -3.37 -21.80 19.35
N GLU A 477 -3.24 -22.82 20.19
CA GLU A 477 -4.05 -24.03 20.08
C GLU A 477 -5.53 -23.67 20.27
N GLY A 478 -6.40 -24.09 19.36
CA GLY A 478 -7.83 -23.77 19.35
C GLY A 478 -8.62 -24.61 20.36
#